data_dcc3006ebb562aa06924d3c1f2ba4fb2
#
_entry.id   dcc3006ebb562aa06924d3c1f2ba4fb2
#
_cell.length_a   1.000
_cell.length_b   1.000
_cell.length_c   1.000
_cell.angle_alpha   90.00
_cell.angle_beta   90.00
_cell.angle_gamma   90.00
#
_symmetry.space_group_name_H-M   'P 1'
#
loop_
_entity.id
_entity.type
_entity.pdbx_description
1 polymer ?
#
loop_
_entity_poly.entity_id
_entity_poly.type
_entity_poly.pdbx_seq_one_letter_code
_entity_poly.pdbx_strand_id
1 'polypeptide(L)'
;MNYFKAAEQVLSSVPILERALNNLERRKERIMMTNKPADVGAIDPSKSYVNSGQVRDTLDEMLELSECVGNIAKTSAKLAEIDAVLEQLPEDKTRVLRAWYIDHLSKEKIADMMGYESITSVYNIRNMAVAEFALSYFGAAALDSV
;
A
#
# COMPACT_ATOMS: atom_id res chain seq x y z
N MET A 1 -0.63 -22.89 6.87
CA MET A 1 -0.47 -21.43 7.02
C MET A 1 -1.50 -20.93 8.05
N ASN A 2 -1.09 -20.05 8.91
CA ASN A 2 -2.03 -19.41 9.85
C ASN A 2 -2.62 -18.15 9.19
N TYR A 3 -3.82 -18.27 8.66
CA TYR A 3 -4.48 -17.18 7.95
C TYR A 3 -4.93 -16.02 8.85
N PHE A 4 -5.14 -16.29 10.13
CA PHE A 4 -5.39 -15.21 11.09
C PHE A 4 -4.18 -14.26 11.19
N LYS A 5 -3.00 -14.81 11.38
CA LYS A 5 -1.74 -14.02 11.40
C LYS A 5 -1.46 -13.37 10.05
N ALA A 6 -1.72 -14.08 8.97
CA ALA A 6 -1.57 -13.51 7.62
C ALA A 6 -2.50 -12.31 7.41
N ALA A 7 -3.73 -12.38 7.89
CA ALA A 7 -4.67 -11.26 7.86
C ALA A 7 -4.17 -10.07 8.68
N GLU A 8 -3.65 -10.33 9.88
CA GLU A 8 -3.05 -9.26 10.71
C GLU A 8 -1.88 -8.58 9.99
N GLN A 9 -1.04 -9.36 9.30
CA GLN A 9 0.08 -8.82 8.51
C GLN A 9 -0.42 -7.96 7.35
N VAL A 10 -1.45 -8.41 6.64
CA VAL A 10 -2.06 -7.64 5.54
C VAL A 10 -2.60 -6.31 6.06
N LEU A 11 -3.36 -6.33 7.14
CA LEU A 11 -3.93 -5.12 7.74
C LEU A 11 -2.84 -4.16 8.25
N SER A 12 -1.82 -4.70 8.92
CA SER A 12 -0.70 -3.92 9.43
C SER A 12 0.17 -3.32 8.32
N SER A 13 0.15 -3.91 7.14
CA SER A 13 0.92 -3.41 6.00
C SER A 13 0.33 -2.14 5.37
N VAL A 14 -0.95 -1.84 5.62
CA VAL A 14 -1.63 -0.71 4.97
C VAL A 14 -0.91 0.62 5.16
N PRO A 15 -0.57 1.08 6.38
CA PRO A 15 0.13 2.35 6.52
C PRO A 15 1.52 2.34 5.89
N ILE A 16 2.19 1.18 5.88
CA ILE A 16 3.51 1.02 5.26
C ILE A 16 3.40 1.14 3.73
N LEU A 17 2.40 0.49 3.14
CA LEU A 17 2.15 0.56 1.69
C LEU A 17 1.73 1.97 1.26
N GLU A 18 0.97 2.68 2.07
CA GLU A 18 0.63 4.09 1.82
C GLU A 18 1.88 4.98 1.77
N ARG A 19 2.81 4.79 2.71
CA ARG A 19 4.10 5.48 2.69
C ARG A 19 4.93 5.09 1.49
N ALA A 20 4.96 3.80 1.16
CA ALA A 20 5.67 3.30 -0.01
C ALA A 20 5.13 3.93 -1.30
N LEU A 21 3.81 4.05 -1.40
CA LEU A 21 3.16 4.69 -2.55
C LEU A 21 3.61 6.15 -2.69
N ASN A 22 3.62 6.91 -1.60
CA ASN A 22 4.10 8.29 -1.61
C ASN A 22 5.57 8.38 -2.01
N ASN A 23 6.41 7.47 -1.53
CA ASN A 23 7.84 7.44 -1.88
C ASN A 23 8.04 7.09 -3.36
N LEU A 24 7.25 6.16 -3.90
CA LEU A 24 7.29 5.79 -5.31
C LEU A 24 6.84 6.94 -6.21
N GLU A 25 5.79 7.66 -5.82
CA GLU A 25 5.31 8.86 -6.54
C GLU A 25 6.40 9.94 -6.60
N ARG A 26 7.08 10.18 -5.49
CA ARG A 26 8.20 11.13 -5.43
C ARG A 26 9.38 10.68 -6.29
N ARG A 27 9.67 9.40 -6.29
CA ARG A 27 10.74 8.83 -7.14
C ARG A 27 10.40 8.99 -8.61
N LYS A 28 9.16 8.71 -8.99
CA LYS A 28 8.66 8.91 -10.34
C LYS A 28 8.83 10.37 -10.78
N GLU A 29 8.43 11.31 -9.94
CA GLU A 29 8.60 12.74 -10.23
C GLU A 29 10.06 13.12 -10.43
N ARG A 30 10.97 12.63 -9.57
CA ARG A 30 12.41 12.89 -9.71
C ARG A 30 12.97 12.36 -11.03
N ILE A 31 12.60 11.13 -11.41
CA ILE A 31 13.03 10.54 -12.67
C ILE A 31 12.51 11.37 -13.85
N MET A 32 11.27 11.77 -13.81
CA MET A 32 10.65 12.59 -14.86
C MET A 32 11.29 13.96 -14.96
N MET A 33 11.68 14.58 -13.84
CA MET A 33 12.32 15.90 -13.83
C MET A 33 13.77 15.85 -14.33
N THR A 34 14.51 14.80 -14.02
CA THR A 34 15.88 14.62 -14.53
C THR A 34 15.91 14.29 -16.02
N ASN A 35 14.82 13.74 -16.57
CA ASN A 35 14.67 13.35 -17.96
C ASN A 35 13.96 14.39 -18.83
N LYS A 36 13.73 15.60 -18.32
CA LYS A 36 13.27 16.67 -19.18
C LYS A 36 14.33 16.88 -20.27
N PRO A 37 13.96 16.78 -21.56
CA PRO A 37 14.90 17.13 -22.60
C PRO A 37 15.44 18.53 -22.29
N ALA A 38 16.74 18.61 -22.15
CA ALA A 38 17.43 19.90 -22.14
C ALA A 38 16.90 20.66 -23.35
N ASP A 39 16.51 21.91 -23.12
CA ASP A 39 15.94 22.83 -24.07
C ASP A 39 16.29 22.46 -25.51
N VAL A 40 15.31 22.02 -26.28
CA VAL A 40 15.49 21.54 -27.66
C VAL A 40 15.95 22.64 -28.61
N GLY A 41 16.12 23.91 -28.09
CA GLY A 41 16.63 25.04 -28.83
C GLY A 41 18.14 25.01 -29.11
N ALA A 42 18.86 23.98 -28.65
CA ALA A 42 20.31 23.90 -28.82
C ALA A 42 20.78 22.59 -29.43
N ILE A 43 20.05 22.03 -30.39
CA ILE A 43 20.64 21.01 -31.23
C ILE A 43 21.63 21.66 -32.17
N ASP A 44 22.89 21.59 -31.77
CA ASP A 44 23.98 21.92 -32.64
C ASP A 44 24.20 20.78 -33.63
N PRO A 45 23.89 20.95 -34.92
CA PRO A 45 24.03 19.87 -35.90
C PRO A 45 25.45 19.42 -36.16
N SER A 46 26.42 20.17 -35.61
CA SER A 46 27.86 19.83 -35.67
C SER A 46 28.26 18.83 -34.58
N LYS A 47 27.39 18.58 -33.59
CA LYS A 47 27.60 17.60 -32.51
C LYS A 47 26.68 16.38 -32.71
N SER A 48 26.90 15.69 -33.81
CA SER A 48 26.15 14.46 -34.13
C SER A 48 26.64 13.23 -33.36
N TYR A 49 27.19 13.41 -32.17
CA TYR A 49 27.55 12.28 -31.33
C TYR A 49 26.44 11.97 -30.32
N VAL A 50 25.59 11.01 -30.66
CA VAL A 50 24.91 10.26 -29.63
C VAL A 50 26.00 9.41 -28.96
N ASN A 51 26.54 9.94 -27.87
CA ASN A 51 27.46 9.19 -27.04
C ASN A 51 26.75 7.91 -26.60
N SER A 52 27.34 6.75 -26.88
CA SER A 52 26.76 5.43 -26.49
C SER A 52 26.48 5.37 -24.97
N GLY A 53 27.23 6.12 -24.14
CA GLY A 53 26.99 6.30 -22.71
C GLY A 53 25.67 7.02 -22.42
N GLN A 54 25.35 8.08 -23.16
CA GLN A 54 24.10 8.84 -22.99
C GLN A 54 22.87 8.01 -23.40
N VAL A 55 22.98 7.17 -24.41
CA VAL A 55 21.89 6.28 -24.82
C VAL A 55 21.62 5.23 -23.75
N ARG A 56 22.67 4.65 -23.15
CA ARG A 56 22.55 3.70 -22.04
C ARG A 56 21.90 4.35 -20.83
N ASP A 57 22.34 5.54 -20.43
CA ASP A 57 21.80 6.27 -19.29
C ASP A 57 20.32 6.59 -19.52
N THR A 58 19.93 6.99 -20.72
CA THR A 58 18.53 7.24 -21.09
C THR A 58 17.69 5.97 -21.04
N LEU A 59 18.21 4.85 -21.54
CA LEU A 59 17.52 3.55 -21.48
C LEU A 59 17.38 3.07 -20.03
N ASP A 60 18.42 3.21 -19.22
CA ASP A 60 18.39 2.83 -17.79
C ASP A 60 17.36 3.69 -17.04
N GLU A 61 17.29 4.98 -17.32
CA GLU A 61 16.30 5.88 -16.74
C GLU A 61 14.86 5.50 -17.17
N MET A 62 14.67 5.15 -18.43
CA MET A 62 13.37 4.69 -18.94
C MET A 62 12.94 3.38 -18.28
N LEU A 63 13.88 2.45 -18.06
CA LEU A 63 13.63 1.19 -17.35
C LEU A 63 13.27 1.47 -15.88
N GLU A 64 14.02 2.34 -15.20
CA GLU A 64 13.76 2.74 -13.84
C GLU A 64 12.38 3.38 -13.69
N LEU A 65 12.00 4.24 -14.62
CA LEU A 65 10.68 4.86 -14.67
C LEU A 65 9.58 3.81 -14.85
N SER A 66 9.79 2.87 -15.79
CA SER A 66 8.83 1.77 -16.05
C SER A 66 8.63 0.89 -14.82
N GLU A 67 9.72 0.53 -14.13
CA GLU A 67 9.64 -0.25 -12.90
C GLU A 67 8.91 0.51 -11.79
N CYS A 68 9.21 1.79 -11.64
CA CYS A 68 8.58 2.66 -10.65
C CYS A 68 7.07 2.77 -10.91
N VAL A 69 6.66 3.01 -12.13
CA VAL A 69 5.23 3.06 -12.54
C VAL A 69 4.54 1.72 -12.29
N GLY A 70 5.21 0.61 -12.61
CA GLY A 70 4.70 -0.74 -12.34
C GLY A 70 4.50 -0.99 -10.85
N ASN A 71 5.44 -0.57 -10.02
CA ASN A 71 5.34 -0.71 -8.56
C ASN A 71 4.26 0.19 -7.96
N ILE A 72 4.07 1.39 -8.48
CA ILE A 72 2.95 2.27 -8.11
C ILE A 72 1.62 1.57 -8.40
N ALA A 73 1.47 1.00 -9.58
CA ALA A 73 0.25 0.30 -9.98
C ALA A 73 -0.05 -0.90 -9.05
N LYS A 74 0.96 -1.72 -8.77
CA LYS A 74 0.82 -2.88 -7.86
C LYS A 74 0.47 -2.46 -6.45
N THR A 75 1.13 -1.42 -5.94
CA THR A 75 0.91 -0.94 -4.57
C THR A 75 -0.49 -0.34 -4.44
N SER A 76 -0.91 0.49 -5.39
CA SER A 76 -2.25 1.06 -5.43
C SER A 76 -3.34 -0.01 -5.53
N ALA A 77 -3.13 -1.03 -6.38
CA ALA A 77 -4.07 -2.13 -6.55
C ALA A 77 -4.22 -2.95 -5.26
N LYS A 78 -3.10 -3.19 -4.56
CA LYS A 78 -3.12 -3.91 -3.28
C LYS A 78 -3.87 -3.14 -2.20
N LEU A 79 -3.62 -1.85 -2.08
CA LEU A 79 -4.35 -1.00 -1.14
C LEU A 79 -5.85 -0.96 -1.45
N ALA A 80 -6.22 -0.85 -2.72
CA ALA A 80 -7.61 -0.87 -3.15
C ALA A 80 -8.30 -2.21 -2.85
N GLU A 81 -7.60 -3.33 -3.03
CA GLU A 81 -8.09 -4.68 -2.72
C GLU A 81 -8.38 -4.82 -1.22
N ILE A 82 -7.45 -4.38 -0.37
CA ILE A 82 -7.62 -4.44 1.09
C ILE A 82 -8.79 -3.56 1.52
N ASP A 83 -8.85 -2.35 1.01
CA ASP A 83 -9.92 -1.39 1.34
C ASP A 83 -11.31 -1.91 0.92
N ALA A 84 -11.40 -2.50 -0.26
CA ALA A 84 -12.65 -3.10 -0.74
C ALA A 84 -13.14 -4.22 0.18
N VAL A 85 -12.25 -5.07 0.68
CA VAL A 85 -12.63 -6.11 1.63
C VAL A 85 -13.05 -5.52 2.97
N LEU A 86 -12.33 -4.52 3.47
CA LEU A 86 -12.71 -3.82 4.70
C LEU A 86 -14.11 -3.20 4.60
N GLU A 87 -14.46 -2.63 3.48
CA GLU A 87 -15.78 -2.01 3.26
C GLU A 87 -16.93 -3.04 3.21
N GLN A 88 -16.63 -4.30 2.92
CA GLN A 88 -17.62 -5.38 2.91
C GLN A 88 -17.99 -5.89 4.31
N LEU A 89 -17.14 -5.61 5.30
CA LEU A 89 -17.40 -6.02 6.69
C LEU A 89 -18.44 -5.12 7.36
N PRO A 90 -19.11 -5.60 8.42
CA PRO A 90 -19.96 -4.74 9.24
C PRO A 90 -19.20 -3.51 9.73
N GLU A 91 -19.91 -2.39 9.84
CA GLU A 91 -19.30 -1.09 10.16
C GLU A 91 -18.48 -1.09 11.46
N ASP A 92 -18.98 -1.73 12.50
CA ASP A 92 -18.29 -1.84 13.80
C ASP A 92 -16.96 -2.58 13.66
N LYS A 93 -16.93 -3.67 12.90
CA LYS A 93 -15.73 -4.46 12.66
C LYS A 93 -14.71 -3.69 11.82
N THR A 94 -15.16 -3.03 10.76
CA THR A 94 -14.29 -2.18 9.93
C THR A 94 -13.66 -1.06 10.75
N ARG A 95 -14.45 -0.38 11.59
CA ARG A 95 -13.95 0.69 12.45
C ARG A 95 -12.89 0.22 13.42
N VAL A 96 -13.08 -0.94 14.05
CA VAL A 96 -12.11 -1.51 14.98
C VAL A 96 -10.82 -1.90 14.25
N LEU A 97 -10.92 -2.54 13.09
CA LEU A 97 -9.74 -2.93 12.31
C LEU A 97 -8.94 -1.72 11.84
N ARG A 98 -9.61 -0.68 11.34
CA ARG A 98 -8.93 0.56 10.94
C ARG A 98 -8.27 1.24 12.12
N ALA A 99 -8.97 1.35 13.23
CA ALA A 99 -8.42 1.97 14.44
C ALA A 99 -7.22 1.21 15.00
N TRP A 100 -7.29 -0.12 15.00
CA TRP A 100 -6.23 -0.98 15.56
C TRP A 100 -4.99 -1.06 14.68
N TYR A 101 -5.17 -1.42 13.40
CA TYR A 101 -4.06 -1.75 12.50
C TYR A 101 -3.58 -0.59 11.64
N ILE A 102 -4.43 0.35 11.33
CA ILE A 102 -4.12 1.48 10.43
C ILE A 102 -3.80 2.74 11.21
N ASP A 103 -4.68 3.14 12.12
CA ASP A 103 -4.52 4.37 12.90
C ASP A 103 -3.68 4.17 14.17
N HIS A 104 -3.42 2.93 14.56
CA HIS A 104 -2.66 2.55 15.75
C HIS A 104 -3.16 3.22 17.03
N LEU A 105 -4.47 3.27 17.19
CA LEU A 105 -5.08 3.80 18.42
C LEU A 105 -4.90 2.83 19.57
N SER A 106 -4.81 3.37 20.80
CA SER A 106 -4.76 2.55 22.00
C SER A 106 -6.09 1.82 22.21
N LYS A 107 -6.05 0.71 22.92
CA LYS A 107 -7.23 -0.10 23.25
C LYS A 107 -8.27 0.73 24.00
N GLU A 108 -7.81 1.60 24.88
CA GLU A 108 -8.65 2.53 25.66
C GLU A 108 -9.37 3.52 24.73
N LYS A 109 -8.68 4.10 23.77
CA LYS A 109 -9.27 4.99 22.77
C LYS A 109 -10.28 4.28 21.88
N ILE A 110 -9.99 3.04 21.49
CA ILE A 110 -10.93 2.25 20.70
C ILE A 110 -12.19 1.94 21.50
N ALA A 111 -12.04 1.56 22.78
CA ALA A 111 -13.18 1.33 23.67
C ALA A 111 -14.06 2.58 23.78
N ASP A 112 -13.45 3.74 24.00
CA ASP A 112 -14.16 5.02 24.08
C ASP A 112 -14.89 5.36 22.77
N MET A 113 -14.18 5.21 21.65
CA MET A 113 -14.74 5.49 20.32
C MET A 113 -15.94 4.61 19.99
N MET A 114 -15.88 3.34 20.39
CA MET A 114 -16.92 2.36 20.11
C MET A 114 -18.02 2.30 21.18
N GLY A 115 -17.84 3.01 22.28
CA GLY A 115 -18.79 2.97 23.42
C GLY A 115 -18.75 1.68 24.20
N TYR A 116 -17.61 0.96 24.21
CA TYR A 116 -17.46 -0.27 24.97
C TYR A 116 -17.04 0.02 26.41
N GLU A 117 -17.60 -0.74 27.36
CA GLU A 117 -17.32 -0.58 28.79
C GLU A 117 -15.98 -1.20 29.21
N SER A 118 -15.44 -2.12 28.41
CA SER A 118 -14.19 -2.83 28.76
C SER A 118 -13.27 -3.00 27.58
N ILE A 119 -11.98 -3.09 27.89
CA ILE A 119 -10.91 -3.43 26.93
C ILE A 119 -11.10 -4.86 26.40
N THR A 120 -11.64 -5.77 27.22
CA THR A 120 -11.94 -7.14 26.79
C THR A 120 -12.87 -7.18 25.59
N SER A 121 -13.87 -6.30 25.55
CA SER A 121 -14.80 -6.17 24.43
C SER A 121 -14.06 -5.75 23.15
N VAL A 122 -13.07 -4.88 23.26
CA VAL A 122 -12.23 -4.46 22.12
C VAL A 122 -11.45 -5.66 21.55
N TYR A 123 -10.82 -6.46 22.41
CA TYR A 123 -10.11 -7.67 21.98
C TYR A 123 -11.04 -8.67 21.29
N ASN A 124 -12.22 -8.88 21.86
CA ASN A 124 -13.19 -9.83 21.31
C ASN A 124 -13.66 -9.41 19.92
N ILE A 125 -14.03 -8.15 19.74
CA ILE A 125 -14.47 -7.67 18.43
C ILE A 125 -13.31 -7.64 17.42
N ARG A 126 -12.11 -7.27 17.86
CA ARG A 126 -10.92 -7.32 17.01
C ARG A 126 -10.69 -8.72 16.49
N ASN A 127 -10.72 -9.73 17.36
CA ASN A 127 -10.50 -11.12 16.98
C ASN A 127 -11.55 -11.61 15.97
N MET A 128 -12.83 -11.30 16.23
CA MET A 128 -13.92 -11.62 15.30
C MET A 128 -13.75 -10.90 13.96
N ALA A 129 -13.36 -9.64 13.99
CA ALA A 129 -13.17 -8.85 12.79
C ALA A 129 -12.00 -9.34 11.94
N VAL A 130 -10.87 -9.71 12.57
CA VAL A 130 -9.72 -10.30 11.86
C VAL A 130 -10.09 -11.63 11.23
N ALA A 131 -10.83 -12.48 11.94
CA ALA A 131 -11.28 -13.76 11.41
C ALA A 131 -12.18 -13.57 10.18
N GLU A 132 -13.12 -12.65 10.26
CA GLU A 132 -14.02 -12.35 9.13
C GLU A 132 -13.27 -11.72 7.95
N PHE A 133 -12.34 -10.83 8.23
CA PHE A 133 -11.46 -10.28 7.20
C PHE A 133 -10.64 -11.39 6.51
N ALA A 134 -10.06 -12.30 7.29
CA ALA A 134 -9.28 -13.43 6.76
C ALA A 134 -10.12 -14.30 5.81
N LEU A 135 -11.34 -14.62 6.21
CA LEU A 135 -12.26 -15.40 5.37
C LEU A 135 -12.64 -14.65 4.09
N SER A 136 -12.94 -13.36 4.22
CA SER A 136 -13.31 -12.52 3.08
C SER A 136 -12.17 -12.30 2.10
N TYR A 137 -10.95 -12.20 2.62
CA TYR A 137 -9.74 -11.90 1.84
C TYR A 137 -9.12 -13.17 1.23
N PHE A 138 -8.96 -14.23 2.01
CA PHE A 138 -8.30 -15.46 1.59
C PHE A 138 -9.26 -16.55 1.11
N GLY A 139 -10.54 -16.42 1.42
CA GLY A 139 -11.56 -17.41 1.06
C GLY A 139 -11.57 -18.64 1.97
N ALA A 140 -12.14 -19.73 1.46
CA ALA A 140 -12.37 -20.95 2.22
C ALA A 140 -11.12 -21.58 2.84
N ALA A 141 -9.94 -21.32 2.27
CA ALA A 141 -8.68 -21.81 2.81
C ALA A 141 -8.42 -21.31 4.24
N ALA A 142 -9.02 -20.17 4.62
CA ALA A 142 -8.86 -19.59 5.95
C ALA A 142 -9.76 -20.23 7.02
N LEU A 143 -10.73 -21.07 6.64
CA LEU A 143 -11.71 -21.66 7.59
C LEU A 143 -11.05 -22.44 8.72
N ASP A 144 -9.98 -23.16 8.44
CA ASP A 144 -9.34 -24.05 9.42
C ASP A 144 -8.45 -23.30 10.42
N SER A 145 -8.17 -22.02 10.19
CA SER A 145 -7.24 -21.23 11.00
C SER A 145 -7.85 -20.00 11.68
N VAL A 146 -9.17 -19.85 11.55
CA VAL A 146 -9.88 -18.70 12.16
C VAL A 146 -11.05 -19.11 13.07
#